data_0392a06144b3218282541f0fc461b381
#
_entry.id   0392a06144b3218282541f0fc461b381
#
_cell.length_a   1.000
_cell.length_b   1.000
_cell.length_c   1.000
_cell.angle_alpha   90.00
_cell.angle_beta   90.00
_cell.angle_gamma   90.00
#
_symmetry.space_group_name_H-M   'P 1'
#
loop_
_entity.id
_entity.type
_entity.pdbx_description
1 polymer ?
#
loop_
_entity_poly.entity_id
_entity_poly.type
_entity_poly.pdbx_seq_one_letter_code
_entity_poly.pdbx_strand_id
1 'polypeptide(L)'
;MPHLALLGDGILANGAHTGREPDSASVIRQLLPAWTVTLLAAEGSAMASVASQLKQLPADVDLVVLSIGGNDAMTHVDLLEQPTKSSGETLDALVGMVDEFAAGYDRVAKSVRDRSPRLVICTIYEPPLVGLNTASRARVLLTLLNDHILRTAYRWELDVLDLRAICTSPDDFRLQIAPSATGAGKIGRAIAGIASGTGGRKITVIAG
;
A
#
# COMPACT_ATOMS: atom_id res chain seq x y z
N MET A 1 13.28 18.55 13.73
CA MET A 1 12.75 17.23 14.13
C MET A 1 12.52 16.45 12.85
N PRO A 2 12.85 15.17 12.77
CA PRO A 2 12.56 14.39 11.58
C PRO A 2 11.07 14.38 11.26
N HIS A 3 10.71 14.36 9.98
CA HIS A 3 9.34 14.49 9.53
C HIS A 3 8.95 13.33 8.62
N LEU A 4 7.93 12.56 9.02
CA LEU A 4 7.33 11.46 8.29
C LEU A 4 5.98 11.90 7.71
N ALA A 5 5.76 11.69 6.42
CA ALA A 5 4.46 11.86 5.80
C ALA A 5 3.89 10.51 5.32
N LEU A 6 2.59 10.31 5.54
CA LEU A 6 1.83 9.15 5.10
C LEU A 6 0.91 9.57 3.95
N LEU A 7 1.14 9.04 2.76
CA LEU A 7 0.38 9.31 1.55
C LEU A 7 -0.37 8.07 1.06
N GLY A 8 -1.48 8.27 0.40
CA GLY A 8 -2.22 7.24 -0.30
C GLY A 8 -3.63 7.02 0.23
N ASP A 9 -3.96 5.78 0.56
CA ASP A 9 -5.33 5.29 0.75
C ASP A 9 -5.68 4.94 2.21
N GLY A 10 -6.82 4.29 2.38
CA GLY A 10 -7.35 3.86 3.67
C GLY A 10 -6.50 2.84 4.43
N ILE A 11 -5.49 2.26 3.80
CA ILE A 11 -4.55 1.37 4.50
C ILE A 11 -3.77 2.16 5.55
N LEU A 12 -3.37 3.40 5.23
CA LEU A 12 -2.70 4.31 6.16
C LEU A 12 -3.69 5.22 6.90
N ALA A 13 -4.81 5.59 6.26
CA ALA A 13 -5.89 6.41 6.82
C ALA A 13 -7.02 5.53 7.41
N ASN A 14 -6.69 4.65 8.33
CA ASN A 14 -7.59 3.59 8.81
C ASN A 14 -8.37 3.93 10.11
N GLY A 15 -8.37 5.17 10.54
CA GLY A 15 -9.02 5.59 11.79
C GLY A 15 -10.52 5.29 11.88
N ALA A 16 -11.24 5.31 10.76
CA ALA A 16 -12.66 4.95 10.72
C ALA A 16 -12.93 3.47 11.07
N HIS A 17 -11.92 2.60 10.99
CA HIS A 17 -12.04 1.15 11.15
C HIS A 17 -11.45 0.63 12.47
N THR A 18 -10.81 1.48 13.28
CA THR A 18 -10.17 1.08 14.54
C THR A 18 -11.07 1.28 15.76
N GLY A 19 -12.20 1.97 15.63
CA GLY A 19 -13.11 2.26 16.72
C GLY A 19 -12.53 3.25 17.73
N ARG A 20 -12.27 2.81 18.97
CA ARG A 20 -11.62 3.62 20.01
C ARG A 20 -10.11 3.38 20.12
N GLU A 21 -9.60 2.37 19.42
CA GLU A 21 -8.19 2.03 19.44
C GLU A 21 -7.39 2.94 18.49
N PRO A 22 -6.08 3.09 18.71
CA PRO A 22 -5.24 3.92 17.86
C PRO A 22 -5.20 3.40 16.40
N ASP A 23 -5.29 4.32 15.46
CA ASP A 23 -4.99 4.08 14.06
C ASP A 23 -3.48 3.99 13.80
N SER A 24 -3.08 3.64 12.58
CA SER A 24 -1.67 3.50 12.21
C SER A 24 -0.86 4.77 12.47
N ALA A 25 -1.40 5.94 12.15
CA ALA A 25 -0.72 7.22 12.36
C ALA A 25 -0.54 7.54 13.85
N SER A 26 -1.54 7.23 14.67
CA SER A 26 -1.48 7.39 16.13
C SER A 26 -0.45 6.46 16.77
N VAL A 27 -0.39 5.20 16.33
CA VAL A 27 0.63 4.23 16.76
C VAL A 27 2.03 4.74 16.41
N ILE A 28 2.23 5.26 15.21
CA ILE A 28 3.52 5.82 14.78
C ILE A 28 3.90 7.01 15.69
N ARG A 29 2.98 7.94 15.96
CA ARG A 29 3.25 9.09 16.84
C ARG A 29 3.63 8.68 18.26
N GLN A 30 3.00 7.63 18.79
CA GLN A 30 3.33 7.08 20.11
C GLN A 30 4.76 6.47 20.15
N LEU A 31 5.16 5.78 19.08
CA LEU A 31 6.45 5.10 19.01
C LEU A 31 7.59 6.03 18.59
N LEU A 32 7.29 7.13 17.93
CA LEU A 32 8.25 8.12 17.42
C LEU A 32 7.97 9.53 18.00
N PRO A 33 8.05 9.73 19.32
CA PRO A 33 7.68 11.03 19.93
C PRO A 33 8.60 12.18 19.50
N ALA A 34 9.78 11.88 18.95
CA ALA A 34 10.71 12.87 18.43
C ALA A 34 10.49 13.20 16.93
N TRP A 35 9.47 12.60 16.28
CA TRP A 35 9.15 12.82 14.89
C TRP A 35 7.85 13.60 14.74
N THR A 36 7.81 14.48 13.74
CA THR A 36 6.55 14.99 13.22
C THR A 36 5.94 13.95 12.30
N VAL A 37 4.63 13.66 12.43
CA VAL A 37 3.92 12.70 11.59
C VAL A 37 2.72 13.36 10.95
N THR A 38 2.78 13.58 9.64
CA THR A 38 1.70 14.15 8.83
C THR A 38 0.95 13.03 8.08
N LEU A 39 -0.36 12.94 8.28
CA LEU A 39 -1.25 12.03 7.57
C LEU A 39 -1.93 12.80 6.43
N LEU A 40 -1.57 12.50 5.19
CA LEU A 40 -2.18 13.02 3.97
C LEU A 40 -2.98 11.95 3.22
N ALA A 41 -2.75 10.67 3.55
CA ALA A 41 -3.55 9.57 3.06
C ALA A 41 -5.02 9.77 3.46
N ALA A 42 -5.94 9.35 2.60
CA ALA A 42 -7.38 9.43 2.84
C ALA A 42 -8.08 8.16 2.39
N GLU A 43 -9.13 7.77 3.13
CA GLU A 43 -9.97 6.62 2.78
C GLU A 43 -10.56 6.80 1.37
N GLY A 44 -10.66 5.71 0.61
CA GLY A 44 -11.18 5.72 -0.76
C GLY A 44 -10.25 6.33 -1.82
N SER A 45 -9.05 6.81 -1.44
CA SER A 45 -8.12 7.37 -2.42
C SER A 45 -7.64 6.32 -3.42
N ALA A 46 -7.67 6.69 -4.69
CA ALA A 46 -7.03 5.99 -5.80
C ALA A 46 -5.77 6.75 -6.25
N MET A 47 -5.02 6.21 -7.20
CA MET A 47 -3.79 6.83 -7.73
C MET A 47 -3.99 8.30 -8.14
N ALA A 48 -5.13 8.63 -8.74
CA ALA A 48 -5.47 10.00 -9.15
C ALA A 48 -5.50 10.99 -7.97
N SER A 49 -5.79 10.53 -6.76
CA SER A 49 -5.90 11.37 -5.56
C SER A 49 -4.53 11.85 -5.05
N VAL A 50 -3.44 11.14 -5.34
CA VAL A 50 -2.11 11.40 -4.79
C VAL A 50 -1.58 12.77 -5.20
N ALA A 51 -1.93 13.25 -6.40
CA ALA A 51 -1.53 14.58 -6.85
C ALA A 51 -2.04 15.71 -5.93
N SER A 52 -3.23 15.57 -5.35
CA SER A 52 -3.78 16.53 -4.39
C SER A 52 -3.10 16.44 -3.02
N GLN A 53 -2.74 15.23 -2.59
CA GLN A 53 -1.99 15.00 -1.35
C GLN A 53 -0.59 15.59 -1.45
N LEU A 54 0.08 15.43 -2.60
CA LEU A 54 1.41 16.01 -2.85
C LEU A 54 1.45 17.54 -2.77
N LYS A 55 0.34 18.23 -3.07
CA LYS A 55 0.27 19.70 -2.89
C LYS A 55 0.33 20.11 -1.44
N GLN A 56 -0.01 19.23 -0.52
CA GLN A 56 -0.01 19.44 0.92
C GLN A 56 1.23 18.82 1.61
N LEU A 57 2.13 18.19 0.82
CA LEU A 57 3.34 17.59 1.36
C LEU A 57 4.24 18.65 1.97
N PRO A 58 4.62 18.57 3.26
CA PRO A 58 5.54 19.49 3.91
C PRO A 58 6.89 19.55 3.18
N ALA A 59 7.45 20.76 3.09
CA ALA A 59 8.73 20.96 2.42
C ALA A 59 9.93 20.36 3.18
N ASP A 60 9.76 20.14 4.48
CA ASP A 60 10.77 19.62 5.41
C ASP A 60 10.58 18.10 5.67
N VAL A 61 9.88 17.37 4.79
CA VAL A 61 9.68 15.93 4.94
C VAL A 61 11.00 15.18 4.73
N ASP A 62 11.33 14.27 5.65
CA ASP A 62 12.50 13.40 5.57
C ASP A 62 12.16 12.00 5.00
N LEU A 63 10.95 11.53 5.27
CA LEU A 63 10.49 10.20 4.88
C LEU A 63 9.03 10.24 4.44
N VAL A 64 8.74 9.66 3.29
CA VAL A 64 7.37 9.42 2.83
C VAL A 64 7.10 7.93 2.79
N VAL A 65 5.94 7.52 3.30
CA VAL A 65 5.38 6.17 3.11
C VAL A 65 4.16 6.30 2.21
N LEU A 66 4.19 5.59 1.08
CA LEU A 66 3.11 5.56 0.10
C LEU A 66 2.41 4.20 0.10
N SER A 67 1.11 4.18 0.37
CA SER A 67 0.23 3.02 0.19
C SER A 67 -0.88 3.41 -0.79
N ILE A 68 -0.86 2.85 -1.99
CA ILE A 68 -1.84 3.16 -3.04
C ILE A 68 -1.98 2.00 -4.02
N GLY A 69 -3.12 1.91 -4.67
CA GLY A 69 -3.42 0.95 -5.72
C GLY A 69 -4.47 -0.08 -5.33
N GLY A 70 -4.82 -0.20 -4.05
CA GLY A 70 -5.88 -1.10 -3.61
C GLY A 70 -7.24 -0.73 -4.19
N ASN A 71 -7.61 0.55 -4.15
CA ASN A 71 -8.86 1.03 -4.75
C ASN A 71 -8.84 0.96 -6.28
N ASP A 72 -7.68 1.18 -6.90
CA ASP A 72 -7.52 1.01 -8.35
C ASP A 72 -7.71 -0.46 -8.75
N ALA A 73 -7.16 -1.41 -7.98
CA ALA A 73 -7.40 -2.84 -8.20
C ALA A 73 -8.89 -3.22 -8.09
N MET A 74 -9.64 -2.60 -7.19
CA MET A 74 -11.08 -2.84 -7.02
C MET A 74 -11.91 -2.42 -8.24
N THR A 75 -11.44 -1.49 -9.07
CA THR A 75 -12.13 -1.11 -10.32
C THR A 75 -12.12 -2.23 -11.36
N HIS A 76 -11.26 -3.23 -11.21
CA HIS A 76 -11.11 -4.35 -12.12
C HIS A 76 -11.71 -5.66 -11.57
N VAL A 77 -12.44 -5.61 -10.45
CA VAL A 77 -12.99 -6.83 -9.83
C VAL A 77 -13.94 -7.59 -10.75
N ASP A 78 -14.68 -6.89 -11.61
CA ASP A 78 -15.60 -7.50 -12.58
C ASP A 78 -14.90 -8.40 -13.59
N LEU A 79 -13.59 -8.18 -13.83
CA LEU A 79 -12.77 -9.04 -14.68
C LEU A 79 -12.71 -10.48 -14.16
N LEU A 80 -12.81 -10.67 -12.84
CA LEU A 80 -12.75 -11.98 -12.20
C LEU A 80 -13.97 -12.87 -12.51
N GLU A 81 -15.09 -12.26 -12.91
CA GLU A 81 -16.34 -12.97 -13.24
C GLU A 81 -16.68 -12.89 -14.74
N GLN A 82 -15.86 -12.22 -15.53
CA GLN A 82 -16.09 -12.06 -16.97
C GLN A 82 -15.96 -13.41 -17.69
N PRO A 83 -16.97 -13.87 -18.46
CA PRO A 83 -16.87 -15.08 -19.24
C PRO A 83 -15.87 -14.90 -20.39
N THR A 84 -14.97 -15.86 -20.55
CA THR A 84 -13.97 -15.89 -21.64
C THR A 84 -14.08 -17.19 -22.44
N LYS A 85 -13.70 -17.16 -23.71
CA LYS A 85 -13.76 -18.32 -24.61
C LYS A 85 -12.52 -19.21 -24.48
N SER A 86 -11.42 -18.67 -23.96
CA SER A 86 -10.16 -19.38 -23.80
C SER A 86 -9.31 -18.81 -22.67
N SER A 87 -8.34 -19.59 -22.19
CA SER A 87 -7.33 -19.13 -21.25
C SER A 87 -6.48 -17.99 -21.84
N GLY A 88 -6.25 -17.98 -23.15
CA GLY A 88 -5.57 -16.88 -23.84
C GLY A 88 -6.31 -15.56 -23.70
N GLU A 89 -7.61 -15.54 -23.97
CA GLU A 89 -8.45 -14.35 -23.81
C GLU A 89 -8.45 -13.84 -22.35
N THR A 90 -8.47 -14.74 -21.37
CA THR A 90 -8.34 -14.37 -19.96
C THR A 90 -6.98 -13.72 -19.68
N LEU A 91 -5.90 -14.29 -20.20
CA LEU A 91 -4.55 -13.74 -20.02
C LEU A 91 -4.39 -12.37 -20.70
N ASP A 92 -4.95 -12.19 -21.90
CA ASP A 92 -4.91 -10.90 -22.61
C ASP A 92 -5.63 -9.81 -21.80
N ALA A 93 -6.78 -10.15 -21.19
CA ALA A 93 -7.52 -9.21 -20.34
C ALA A 93 -6.71 -8.85 -19.08
N LEU A 94 -6.02 -9.82 -18.45
CA LEU A 94 -5.13 -9.58 -17.31
C LEU A 94 -3.92 -8.72 -17.70
N VAL A 95 -3.33 -8.95 -18.87
CA VAL A 95 -2.22 -8.12 -19.39
C VAL A 95 -2.67 -6.66 -19.52
N GLY A 96 -3.81 -6.42 -20.16
CA GLY A 96 -4.35 -5.05 -20.31
C GLY A 96 -4.55 -4.34 -18.97
N MET A 97 -5.10 -5.05 -17.98
CA MET A 97 -5.29 -4.52 -16.62
C MET A 97 -3.96 -4.22 -15.92
N VAL A 98 -2.97 -5.12 -16.02
CA VAL A 98 -1.64 -4.91 -15.42
C VAL A 98 -0.95 -3.73 -16.06
N ASP A 99 -1.01 -3.57 -17.38
CA ASP A 99 -0.40 -2.46 -18.10
C ASP A 99 -1.02 -1.11 -17.71
N GLU A 100 -2.34 -1.04 -17.56
CA GLU A 100 -3.04 0.16 -17.09
C GLU A 100 -2.62 0.52 -15.66
N PHE A 101 -2.65 -0.46 -14.75
CA PHE A 101 -2.19 -0.28 -13.37
C PHE A 101 -0.74 0.19 -13.33
N ALA A 102 0.15 -0.48 -14.06
CA ALA A 102 1.57 -0.19 -14.12
C ALA A 102 1.84 1.25 -14.54
N ALA A 103 1.20 1.70 -15.63
CA ALA A 103 1.34 3.06 -16.13
C ALA A 103 0.84 4.12 -15.11
N GLY A 104 -0.23 3.82 -14.38
CA GLY A 104 -0.75 4.67 -13.30
C GLY A 104 0.19 4.72 -12.11
N TYR A 105 0.60 3.55 -11.64
CA TYR A 105 1.45 3.40 -10.46
C TYR A 105 2.82 4.05 -10.65
N ASP A 106 3.49 3.81 -11.78
CA ASP A 106 4.79 4.40 -12.08
C ASP A 106 4.75 5.92 -12.09
N ARG A 107 3.69 6.52 -12.66
CA ARG A 107 3.51 7.99 -12.64
C ARG A 107 3.39 8.53 -11.21
N VAL A 108 2.59 7.86 -10.38
CA VAL A 108 2.38 8.27 -8.98
C VAL A 108 3.65 8.09 -8.18
N ALA A 109 4.25 6.91 -8.20
CA ALA A 109 5.46 6.62 -7.45
C ALA A 109 6.62 7.56 -7.84
N LYS A 110 6.76 7.86 -9.15
CA LYS A 110 7.72 8.86 -9.64
C LYS A 110 7.44 10.24 -9.07
N SER A 111 6.18 10.70 -9.10
CA SER A 111 5.82 12.05 -8.63
C SER A 111 6.06 12.22 -7.13
N VAL A 112 5.88 11.16 -6.33
CA VAL A 112 6.19 11.15 -4.89
C VAL A 112 7.70 11.13 -4.67
N ARG A 113 8.43 10.26 -5.38
CA ARG A 113 9.88 10.15 -5.30
C ARG A 113 10.58 11.47 -5.61
N ASP A 114 10.12 12.18 -6.63
CA ASP A 114 10.70 13.48 -7.04
C ASP A 114 10.51 14.59 -5.96
N ARG A 115 9.65 14.35 -4.97
CA ARG A 115 9.30 15.28 -3.89
C ARG A 115 9.75 14.81 -2.50
N SER A 116 10.30 13.61 -2.39
CA SER A 116 10.70 13.00 -1.12
C SER A 116 12.18 12.61 -1.14
N PRO A 117 12.96 12.96 -0.10
CA PRO A 117 14.36 12.53 0.01
C PRO A 117 14.47 11.01 0.24
N ARG A 118 13.47 10.40 0.88
CA ARG A 118 13.36 8.95 1.09
C ARG A 118 11.92 8.50 0.92
N LEU A 119 11.69 7.51 0.08
CA LEU A 119 10.38 6.93 -0.18
C LEU A 119 10.36 5.44 0.20
N VAL A 120 9.33 5.06 0.96
CA VAL A 120 8.94 3.67 1.21
C VAL A 120 7.62 3.42 0.50
N ILE A 121 7.54 2.38 -0.32
CA ILE A 121 6.28 1.97 -0.97
C ILE A 121 5.73 0.73 -0.30
N CYS A 122 4.40 0.66 -0.17
CA CYS A 122 3.70 -0.50 0.37
C CYS A 122 3.24 -1.43 -0.75
N THR A 123 3.30 -2.74 -0.52
CA THR A 123 2.52 -3.69 -1.34
C THR A 123 1.05 -3.62 -0.94
N ILE A 124 0.17 -4.14 -1.81
CA ILE A 124 -1.23 -4.37 -1.46
C ILE A 124 -1.31 -5.71 -0.72
N TYR A 125 -1.91 -5.75 0.46
CA TYR A 125 -2.10 -6.98 1.23
C TYR A 125 -3.15 -7.90 0.59
N GLU A 126 -3.21 -9.14 1.05
CA GLU A 126 -4.21 -10.13 0.64
C GLU A 126 -5.32 -10.19 1.69
N PRO A 127 -6.46 -9.52 1.48
CA PRO A 127 -7.53 -9.51 2.48
C PRO A 127 -8.27 -10.85 2.50
N PRO A 128 -8.88 -11.25 3.64
CA PRO A 128 -9.62 -12.51 3.79
C PRO A 128 -11.01 -12.41 3.16
N LEU A 129 -11.07 -12.30 1.83
CA LEU A 129 -12.34 -12.22 1.09
C LEU A 129 -13.18 -13.49 1.27
N VAL A 130 -14.49 -13.32 1.43
CA VAL A 130 -15.43 -14.43 1.54
C VAL A 130 -15.89 -14.84 0.15
N GLY A 131 -15.87 -16.16 -0.12
CA GLY A 131 -16.26 -16.76 -1.39
C GLY A 131 -15.18 -17.69 -1.95
N LEU A 132 -15.54 -18.94 -2.24
CA LEU A 132 -14.58 -20.02 -2.57
C LEU A 132 -13.64 -19.66 -3.74
N ASN A 133 -14.13 -18.96 -4.75
CA ASN A 133 -13.34 -18.62 -5.94
C ASN A 133 -12.86 -17.18 -5.91
N THR A 134 -13.59 -16.27 -5.26
CA THR A 134 -13.29 -14.83 -5.26
C THR A 134 -11.95 -14.54 -4.59
N ALA A 135 -11.69 -15.12 -3.41
CA ALA A 135 -10.42 -14.95 -2.70
C ALA A 135 -9.23 -15.46 -3.50
N SER A 136 -9.34 -16.64 -4.12
CA SER A 136 -8.25 -17.23 -4.92
C SER A 136 -7.98 -16.44 -6.19
N ARG A 137 -9.02 -15.98 -6.88
CA ARG A 137 -8.89 -15.13 -8.09
C ARG A 137 -8.31 -13.77 -7.75
N ALA A 138 -8.82 -13.11 -6.69
CA ALA A 138 -8.29 -11.85 -6.20
C ALA A 138 -6.80 -11.95 -5.82
N ARG A 139 -6.38 -13.07 -5.19
CA ARG A 139 -4.97 -13.29 -4.88
C ARG A 139 -4.10 -13.35 -6.14
N VAL A 140 -4.54 -14.01 -7.21
CA VAL A 140 -3.82 -14.03 -8.49
C VAL A 140 -3.67 -12.60 -9.02
N LEU A 141 -4.76 -11.84 -9.07
CA LEU A 141 -4.76 -10.46 -9.52
C LEU A 141 -3.78 -9.60 -8.69
N LEU A 142 -3.91 -9.65 -7.36
CA LEU A 142 -3.04 -8.91 -6.45
C LEU A 142 -1.56 -9.32 -6.57
N THR A 143 -1.28 -10.59 -6.89
CA THR A 143 0.09 -11.05 -7.14
C THR A 143 0.69 -10.33 -8.33
N LEU A 144 -0.04 -10.20 -9.44
CA LEU A 144 0.43 -9.48 -10.64
C LEU A 144 0.68 -8.00 -10.36
N LEU A 145 -0.23 -7.35 -9.63
CA LEU A 145 -0.10 -5.93 -9.27
C LEU A 145 1.08 -5.72 -8.30
N ASN A 146 1.22 -6.58 -7.30
CA ASN A 146 2.33 -6.52 -6.35
C ASN A 146 3.69 -6.80 -7.01
N ASP A 147 3.75 -7.69 -8.01
CA ASP A 147 4.98 -7.88 -8.80
C ASP A 147 5.41 -6.57 -9.47
N HIS A 148 4.47 -5.81 -10.05
CA HIS A 148 4.78 -4.50 -10.62
C HIS A 148 5.27 -3.49 -9.56
N ILE A 149 4.62 -3.43 -8.39
CA ILE A 149 5.06 -2.58 -7.27
C ILE A 149 6.51 -2.91 -6.88
N LEU A 150 6.84 -4.20 -6.74
CA LEU A 150 8.18 -4.66 -6.41
C LEU A 150 9.19 -4.32 -7.50
N ARG A 151 8.84 -4.51 -8.79
CA ARG A 151 9.69 -4.11 -9.92
C ARG A 151 9.97 -2.61 -9.93
N THR A 152 8.99 -1.79 -9.58
CA THR A 152 9.17 -0.34 -9.43
C THR A 152 10.15 -0.04 -8.29
N ALA A 153 10.02 -0.73 -7.15
CA ALA A 153 10.97 -0.60 -6.05
C ALA A 153 12.39 -0.97 -6.46
N TYR A 154 12.58 -2.10 -7.15
CA TYR A 154 13.90 -2.54 -7.61
C TYR A 154 14.52 -1.56 -8.60
N ARG A 155 13.73 -1.07 -9.57
CA ARG A 155 14.20 -0.10 -10.57
C ARG A 155 14.70 1.20 -9.96
N TRP A 156 14.09 1.64 -8.86
CA TRP A 156 14.38 2.92 -8.24
C TRP A 156 15.06 2.82 -6.87
N GLU A 157 15.47 1.62 -6.49
CA GLU A 157 16.15 1.34 -5.21
C GLU A 157 15.37 1.84 -3.99
N LEU A 158 14.05 1.62 -4.00
CA LEU A 158 13.16 2.05 -2.92
C LEU A 158 13.06 0.99 -1.83
N ASP A 159 12.88 1.44 -0.59
CA ASP A 159 12.45 0.58 0.51
C ASP A 159 11.01 0.09 0.28
N VAL A 160 10.73 -1.17 0.62
CA VAL A 160 9.39 -1.76 0.52
C VAL A 160 8.89 -2.19 1.89
N LEU A 161 7.66 -1.79 2.20
CA LEU A 161 6.89 -2.36 3.30
C LEU A 161 5.93 -3.42 2.74
N ASP A 162 6.31 -4.69 2.86
CA ASP A 162 5.48 -5.78 2.35
C ASP A 162 4.32 -6.09 3.32
N LEU A 163 3.16 -5.50 3.04
CA LEU A 163 1.96 -5.64 3.86
C LEU A 163 1.40 -7.07 3.86
N ARG A 164 1.73 -7.89 2.86
CA ARG A 164 1.35 -9.31 2.81
C ARG A 164 2.04 -10.13 3.91
N ALA A 165 3.23 -9.68 4.33
CA ALA A 165 3.97 -10.30 5.44
C ALA A 165 3.62 -9.71 6.81
N ILE A 166 2.90 -8.59 6.86
CA ILE A 166 2.52 -7.87 8.08
C ILE A 166 1.08 -8.21 8.48
N CYS A 167 0.15 -8.09 7.53
CA CYS A 167 -1.27 -8.36 7.73
C CYS A 167 -1.59 -9.79 7.29
N THR A 168 -1.34 -10.77 8.15
CA THR A 168 -1.39 -12.21 7.84
C THR A 168 -2.54 -12.97 8.51
N SER A 169 -3.24 -12.31 9.45
CA SER A 169 -4.37 -12.91 10.19
C SER A 169 -5.69 -12.28 9.74
N PRO A 170 -6.80 -13.03 9.72
CA PRO A 170 -8.15 -12.46 9.55
C PRO A 170 -8.45 -11.33 10.55
N ASP A 171 -7.93 -11.39 11.76
CA ASP A 171 -8.10 -10.36 12.80
C ASP A 171 -7.44 -9.03 12.44
N ASP A 172 -6.55 -9.01 11.46
CA ASP A 172 -5.91 -7.78 10.97
C ASP A 172 -6.87 -6.93 10.13
N PHE A 173 -8.04 -7.48 9.78
CA PHE A 173 -8.98 -6.86 8.86
C PHE A 173 -10.35 -6.63 9.49
N ARG A 174 -11.02 -5.61 9.02
CA ARG A 174 -12.41 -5.28 9.29
C ARG A 174 -13.16 -5.11 7.97
N LEU A 175 -14.44 -5.47 7.92
CA LEU A 175 -15.24 -5.42 6.69
C LEU A 175 -14.55 -6.13 5.50
N GLN A 176 -13.77 -7.17 5.78
CA GLN A 176 -12.97 -7.99 4.86
C GLN A 176 -11.76 -7.28 4.21
N ILE A 177 -11.75 -5.95 4.05
CA ILE A 177 -10.73 -5.25 3.27
C ILE A 177 -10.02 -4.11 3.99
N ALA A 178 -10.56 -3.59 5.08
CA ALA A 178 -9.96 -2.48 5.81
C ALA A 178 -9.08 -2.98 6.97
N PRO A 179 -7.96 -2.32 7.31
CA PRO A 179 -7.20 -2.69 8.50
C PRO A 179 -8.03 -2.50 9.77
N SER A 180 -8.11 -3.53 10.61
CA SER A 180 -8.62 -3.43 11.97
C SER A 180 -7.66 -2.67 12.88
N ALA A 181 -8.00 -2.46 14.15
CA ALA A 181 -7.07 -1.93 15.14
C ALA A 181 -5.80 -2.79 15.28
N THR A 182 -5.94 -4.13 15.18
CA THR A 182 -4.80 -5.06 15.20
C THR A 182 -3.90 -4.86 13.99
N GLY A 183 -4.48 -4.81 12.78
CA GLY A 183 -3.75 -4.56 11.54
C GLY A 183 -3.11 -3.18 11.52
N ALA A 184 -3.85 -2.13 11.92
CA ALA A 184 -3.34 -0.77 12.05
C ALA A 184 -2.14 -0.69 13.00
N GLY A 185 -2.21 -1.39 14.13
CA GLY A 185 -1.10 -1.49 15.08
C GLY A 185 0.13 -2.16 14.49
N LYS A 186 -0.02 -3.22 13.71
CA LYS A 186 1.09 -3.90 13.02
C LYS A 186 1.73 -2.99 11.98
N ILE A 187 0.92 -2.34 11.13
CA ILE A 187 1.37 -1.40 10.11
C ILE A 187 2.14 -0.23 10.75
N GLY A 188 1.55 0.39 11.78
CA GLY A 188 2.17 1.51 12.49
C GLY A 188 3.52 1.15 13.10
N ARG A 189 3.65 -0.02 13.77
CA ARG A 189 4.91 -0.51 14.30
C ARG A 189 5.97 -0.76 13.23
N ALA A 190 5.57 -1.34 12.10
CA ALA A 190 6.49 -1.61 11.01
C ALA A 190 7.03 -0.30 10.39
N ILE A 191 6.17 0.70 10.18
CA ILE A 191 6.59 2.02 9.69
C ILE A 191 7.51 2.72 10.70
N ALA A 192 7.16 2.70 11.99
CA ALA A 192 8.00 3.29 13.04
C ALA A 192 9.38 2.62 13.10
N GLY A 193 9.44 1.30 12.92
CA GLY A 193 10.69 0.56 12.85
C GLY A 193 11.56 0.95 11.65
N ILE A 194 10.97 1.20 10.48
CA ILE A 194 11.68 1.69 9.29
C ILE A 194 12.23 3.10 9.54
N ALA A 195 11.42 3.98 10.11
CA ALA A 195 11.79 5.37 10.36
C ALA A 195 12.94 5.47 11.39
N SER A 196 12.89 4.68 12.46
CA SER A 196 13.93 4.66 13.50
C SER A 196 15.18 3.85 13.13
N GLY A 197 15.16 3.11 12.00
CA GLY A 197 16.25 2.19 11.64
C GLY A 197 16.30 0.91 12.48
N THR A 198 15.33 0.68 13.35
CA THR A 198 15.19 -0.53 14.20
C THR A 198 14.26 -1.58 13.57
N GLY A 199 13.76 -1.30 12.37
CA GLY A 199 12.77 -2.11 11.68
C GLY A 199 13.21 -3.56 11.48
N GLY A 200 12.22 -4.44 11.58
CA GLY A 200 12.26 -5.88 11.63
C GLY A 200 13.08 -6.63 10.57
N ARG A 201 12.61 -7.84 10.17
CA ARG A 201 13.30 -8.66 9.17
C ARG A 201 13.48 -7.89 7.87
N LYS A 202 14.74 -7.66 7.52
CA LYS A 202 15.11 -7.17 6.18
C LYS A 202 15.36 -8.37 5.27
N ILE A 203 14.84 -8.29 4.06
CA ILE A 203 15.18 -9.21 2.97
C ILE A 203 16.05 -8.41 2.01
N THR A 204 17.23 -8.89 1.72
CA THR A 204 18.09 -8.28 0.71
C THR A 204 17.88 -9.01 -0.60
N VAL A 205 17.47 -8.28 -1.64
CA VAL A 205 17.41 -8.76 -3.01
C VAL A 205 18.61 -8.19 -3.75
N ILE A 206 19.41 -9.08 -4.35
CA ILE A 206 20.56 -8.69 -5.16
C ILE A 206 20.10 -8.75 -6.61
N ALA A 207 20.08 -7.60 -7.30
CA ALA A 207 19.86 -7.48 -8.72
C ALA A 207 21.19 -7.08 -9.39
N GLY A 208 21.53 -7.76 -10.48
CA GLY A 208 22.71 -7.48 -11.29
C GLY A 208 22.46 -6.41 -12.34
#